data_df3123845d286aa90da60d7d44273a39
#
_entry.id   df3123845d286aa90da60d7d44273a39
#
_cell.length_a   1.000
_cell.length_b   1.000
_cell.length_c   1.000
_cell.angle_alpha   90.00
_cell.angle_beta   90.00
_cell.angle_gamma   90.00
#
_symmetry.space_group_name_H-M   'P 1'
#
loop_
_entity.id
_entity.type
_entity.pdbx_description
1 polymer ?
#
loop_
_entity_poly.entity_id
_entity_poly.type
_entity_poly.pdbx_seq_one_letter_code
_entity_poly.pdbx_strand_id
1 'polypeptide(L)'
;MRVAHSNKNTQTLMKNTFRNRLFVLSLVSLIALSGAVVGASAQDTLDSVLRPPKGSQVAIVVFEDLQCPMCRRTAPLVEQASKTYKIPVVRHDFPLPMHNWSYQAAVMARYFDAHSKALGNEFRDYIFENQLEINPQNLRTYAEKFGTAHKVDLPFVLDPGGKLAAEVNADRDLGKAIKLDHTPTVYIVSSRNPSRPYVEVKDNSQLYSTIDAVMKE
;
A
#
# COMPACT_ATOMS: atom_id res chain seq x y z
N MET A 1 -21.23 -70.64 -55.65
CA MET A 1 -21.70 -69.33 -55.16
C MET A 1 -21.19 -69.16 -53.72
N ARG A 2 -20.07 -68.38 -53.52
CA ARG A 2 -19.54 -68.09 -52.16
C ARG A 2 -19.75 -66.63 -51.91
N VAL A 3 -20.53 -66.35 -50.89
CA VAL A 3 -20.80 -64.98 -50.44
C VAL A 3 -19.71 -64.57 -49.49
N ALA A 4 -19.03 -63.45 -49.79
CA ALA A 4 -18.00 -62.87 -48.96
C ALA A 4 -18.66 -62.01 -47.87
N HIS A 5 -18.49 -62.38 -46.58
CA HIS A 5 -18.86 -61.52 -45.45
C HIS A 5 -17.74 -60.49 -45.22
N SER A 6 -18.06 -59.25 -45.50
CA SER A 6 -17.22 -58.11 -45.19
C SER A 6 -17.29 -57.84 -43.69
N ASN A 7 -16.14 -57.89 -43.03
CA ASN A 7 -16.00 -57.63 -41.59
C ASN A 7 -15.92 -56.13 -41.32
N LYS A 8 -17.09 -55.52 -41.02
CA LYS A 8 -17.22 -54.08 -40.68
C LYS A 8 -16.73 -53.71 -39.27
N ASN A 9 -16.33 -54.71 -38.46
CA ASN A 9 -15.94 -54.46 -37.03
C ASN A 9 -14.50 -53.98 -36.84
N THR A 10 -13.61 -54.25 -37.82
CA THR A 10 -12.18 -53.87 -37.66
C THR A 10 -11.91 -52.39 -37.89
N GLN A 11 -12.74 -51.73 -38.69
CA GLN A 11 -12.55 -50.28 -38.95
C GLN A 11 -13.08 -49.37 -37.81
N THR A 12 -14.05 -49.85 -37.04
CA THR A 12 -14.59 -49.07 -35.93
C THR A 12 -13.67 -49.04 -34.70
N LEU A 13 -12.93 -50.14 -34.47
CA LEU A 13 -12.00 -50.27 -33.39
C LEU A 13 -10.75 -49.38 -33.60
N MET A 14 -10.24 -49.26 -34.83
CA MET A 14 -9.09 -48.41 -35.11
C MET A 14 -9.41 -46.92 -35.00
N LYS A 15 -10.61 -46.47 -35.34
CA LYS A 15 -10.98 -45.06 -35.23
C LYS A 15 -11.17 -44.62 -33.77
N ASN A 16 -11.59 -45.51 -32.87
CA ASN A 16 -11.79 -45.18 -31.45
C ASN A 16 -10.44 -45.08 -30.68
N THR A 17 -9.45 -45.90 -31.04
CA THR A 17 -8.13 -45.87 -30.41
C THR A 17 -7.35 -44.59 -30.77
N PHE A 18 -7.50 -44.08 -32.00
CA PHE A 18 -6.85 -42.84 -32.41
C PHE A 18 -7.50 -41.59 -31.75
N ARG A 19 -8.82 -41.61 -31.60
CA ARG A 19 -9.58 -40.50 -30.97
C ARG A 19 -9.30 -40.39 -29.48
N ASN A 20 -9.13 -41.54 -28.79
CA ASN A 20 -8.77 -41.52 -27.36
C ASN A 20 -7.31 -41.12 -27.08
N ARG A 21 -6.39 -41.41 -28.02
CA ARG A 21 -4.98 -40.95 -27.85
C ARG A 21 -4.82 -39.46 -28.05
N LEU A 22 -5.58 -38.83 -28.93
CA LEU A 22 -5.58 -37.38 -29.14
C LEU A 22 -6.22 -36.64 -27.94
N PHE A 23 -7.23 -37.22 -27.29
CA PHE A 23 -7.86 -36.62 -26.11
C PHE A 23 -6.99 -36.68 -24.84
N VAL A 24 -6.20 -37.76 -24.68
CA VAL A 24 -5.28 -37.91 -23.53
C VAL A 24 -4.07 -36.98 -23.67
N LEU A 25 -3.57 -36.74 -24.88
CA LEU A 25 -2.46 -35.81 -25.11
C LEU A 25 -2.89 -34.32 -24.95
N SER A 26 -4.15 -33.99 -25.22
CA SER A 26 -4.65 -32.61 -25.01
C SER A 26 -4.96 -32.31 -23.54
N LEU A 27 -5.32 -33.33 -22.72
CA LEU A 27 -5.54 -33.11 -21.27
C LEU A 27 -4.22 -32.98 -20.49
N VAL A 28 -3.16 -33.64 -20.91
CA VAL A 28 -1.85 -33.53 -20.24
C VAL A 28 -1.19 -32.17 -20.53
N SER A 29 -1.46 -31.57 -21.69
CA SER A 29 -0.93 -30.22 -22.01
C SER A 29 -1.65 -29.08 -21.26
N LEU A 30 -2.87 -29.30 -20.71
CA LEU A 30 -3.62 -28.26 -19.99
C LEU A 30 -3.27 -28.20 -18.51
N ILE A 31 -2.60 -29.21 -17.94
CA ILE A 31 -2.21 -29.26 -16.52
C ILE A 31 -0.84 -28.60 -16.28
N ALA A 32 -0.05 -28.39 -17.32
CA ALA A 32 1.28 -27.77 -17.21
C ALA A 32 1.27 -26.22 -17.15
N LEU A 33 0.09 -25.57 -17.24
CA LEU A 33 -0.05 -24.12 -17.16
C LEU A 33 -0.70 -23.66 -15.85
N SER A 34 -0.67 -24.51 -14.81
CA SER A 34 -0.91 -24.06 -13.43
C SER A 34 0.33 -23.24 -13.04
N GLY A 35 0.34 -21.98 -13.48
CA GLY A 35 1.39 -21.03 -13.20
C GLY A 35 1.65 -21.01 -11.71
N ALA A 36 2.89 -21.22 -11.32
CA ALA A 36 3.35 -20.93 -10.00
C ALA A 36 2.97 -19.46 -9.71
N VAL A 37 1.96 -19.25 -8.87
CA VAL A 37 1.74 -17.97 -8.22
C VAL A 37 2.97 -17.83 -7.31
N VAL A 38 4.02 -17.20 -7.84
CA VAL A 38 5.18 -16.80 -7.05
C VAL A 38 4.65 -15.74 -6.11
N GLY A 39 4.29 -16.14 -4.91
CA GLY A 39 3.98 -15.20 -3.84
C GLY A 39 5.22 -14.32 -3.64
N ALA A 40 5.07 -13.01 -3.80
CA ALA A 40 6.14 -12.06 -3.50
C ALA A 40 6.63 -12.31 -2.07
N SER A 41 7.95 -12.37 -1.89
CA SER A 41 8.53 -12.53 -0.56
C SER A 41 8.30 -11.24 0.26
N ALA A 42 8.39 -11.33 1.58
CA ALA A 42 8.33 -10.13 2.44
C ALA A 42 9.42 -9.12 2.06
N GLN A 43 10.57 -9.60 1.58
CA GLN A 43 11.67 -8.74 1.08
C GLN A 43 11.28 -8.03 -0.21
N ASP A 44 10.63 -8.72 -1.18
CA ASP A 44 10.16 -8.07 -2.42
C ASP A 44 9.11 -6.99 -2.12
N THR A 45 8.28 -7.21 -1.08
CA THR A 45 7.31 -6.22 -0.61
C THR A 45 8.03 -5.01 0.00
N LEU A 46 8.99 -5.23 0.91
CA LEU A 46 9.82 -4.16 1.49
C LEU A 46 10.49 -3.33 0.40
N ASP A 47 11.16 -3.99 -0.54
CA ASP A 47 11.88 -3.33 -1.62
C ASP A 47 10.94 -2.55 -2.57
N SER A 48 9.70 -2.99 -2.72
CA SER A 48 8.71 -2.28 -3.56
C SER A 48 8.16 -1.03 -2.89
N VAL A 49 7.98 -1.06 -1.56
CA VAL A 49 7.38 0.00 -0.73
C VAL A 49 8.40 1.02 -0.30
N LEU A 50 9.57 0.55 0.14
CA LEU A 50 10.61 1.40 0.68
C LEU A 50 11.53 1.91 -0.44
N ARG A 51 10.93 2.63 -1.41
CA ARG A 51 11.64 3.29 -2.51
C ARG A 51 11.22 4.75 -2.64
N PRO A 52 12.15 5.61 -3.07
CA PRO A 52 11.78 6.99 -3.39
C PRO A 52 10.73 7.04 -4.50
N PRO A 53 9.80 7.99 -4.46
CA PRO A 53 8.86 8.21 -5.54
C PRO A 53 9.58 8.63 -6.83
N LYS A 54 8.92 8.41 -7.97
CA LYS A 54 9.48 8.73 -9.30
C LYS A 54 9.94 10.20 -9.33
N GLY A 55 11.17 10.41 -9.78
CA GLY A 55 11.78 11.74 -9.87
C GLY A 55 12.61 12.15 -8.64
N SER A 56 12.61 11.35 -7.57
CA SER A 56 13.42 11.58 -6.38
C SER A 56 14.42 10.45 -6.16
N GLN A 57 15.63 10.78 -5.70
CA GLN A 57 16.63 9.78 -5.35
C GLN A 57 16.59 9.38 -3.89
N VAL A 58 16.12 10.26 -3.02
CA VAL A 58 15.96 10.06 -1.58
C VAL A 58 14.57 10.55 -1.17
N ALA A 59 13.94 9.88 -0.22
CA ALA A 59 12.66 10.29 0.35
C ALA A 59 12.55 9.86 1.81
N ILE A 60 11.62 10.47 2.54
CA ILE A 60 11.17 10.01 3.85
C ILE A 60 9.90 9.21 3.63
N VAL A 61 9.86 7.97 4.09
CA VAL A 61 8.63 7.14 4.13
C VAL A 61 8.20 7.03 5.59
N VAL A 62 6.97 7.38 5.89
CA VAL A 62 6.43 7.31 7.25
C VAL A 62 5.14 6.51 7.28
N PHE A 63 5.06 5.54 8.19
CA PHE A 63 3.82 4.88 8.57
C PHE A 63 3.31 5.54 9.84
N GLU A 64 2.12 6.11 9.77
CA GLU A 64 1.59 6.96 10.84
C GLU A 64 0.13 6.68 11.17
N ASP A 65 -0.24 7.04 12.38
CA ASP A 65 -1.59 6.95 12.91
C ASP A 65 -2.00 8.33 13.43
N LEU A 66 -3.09 8.87 12.88
CA LEU A 66 -3.52 10.24 13.16
C LEU A 66 -3.99 10.47 14.63
N GLN A 67 -4.22 9.38 15.38
CA GLN A 67 -4.53 9.45 16.81
C GLN A 67 -3.32 9.14 17.71
N CYS A 68 -2.20 8.69 17.13
CA CYS A 68 -1.01 8.35 17.90
C CYS A 68 -0.29 9.61 18.41
N PRO A 69 -0.07 9.77 19.74
CA PRO A 69 0.61 10.94 20.29
C PRO A 69 2.07 11.07 19.82
N MET A 70 2.74 9.95 19.56
CA MET A 70 4.11 9.95 19.05
C MET A 70 4.15 10.42 17.59
N CYS A 71 3.17 10.02 16.75
CA CYS A 71 3.04 10.53 15.38
C CYS A 71 2.88 12.06 15.37
N ARG A 72 2.02 12.60 16.26
CA ARG A 72 1.86 14.05 16.43
C ARG A 72 3.17 14.78 16.74
N ARG A 73 4.06 14.17 17.54
CA ARG A 73 5.37 14.77 17.87
C ARG A 73 6.37 14.63 16.73
N THR A 74 6.28 13.56 15.94
CA THR A 74 7.21 13.26 14.86
C THR A 74 6.88 14.01 13.56
N ALA A 75 5.59 14.23 13.28
CA ALA A 75 5.14 14.87 12.04
C ALA A 75 5.83 16.22 11.75
N PRO A 76 5.92 17.19 12.67
CA PRO A 76 6.60 18.46 12.41
C PRO A 76 8.12 18.29 12.16
N LEU A 77 8.77 17.29 12.76
CA LEU A 77 10.18 17.01 12.50
C LEU A 77 10.41 16.45 11.10
N VAL A 78 9.55 15.55 10.66
CA VAL A 78 9.56 14.98 9.31
C VAL A 78 9.31 16.07 8.27
N GLU A 79 8.33 16.94 8.49
CA GLU A 79 8.01 18.04 7.60
C GLU A 79 9.16 19.05 7.52
N GLN A 80 9.79 19.41 8.64
CA GLN A 80 10.95 20.28 8.67
C GLN A 80 12.16 19.66 7.95
N ALA A 81 12.42 18.37 8.16
CA ALA A 81 13.49 17.66 7.46
C ALA A 81 13.24 17.63 5.95
N SER A 82 12.02 17.33 5.52
CA SER A 82 11.61 17.37 4.10
C SER A 82 11.92 18.72 3.45
N LYS A 83 11.56 19.82 4.11
CA LYS A 83 11.84 21.19 3.63
C LYS A 83 13.32 21.50 3.60
N THR A 84 14.07 21.11 4.63
CA THR A 84 15.50 21.36 4.76
C THR A 84 16.30 20.67 3.66
N TYR A 85 16.01 19.40 3.43
CA TYR A 85 16.72 18.56 2.44
C TYR A 85 16.10 18.60 1.05
N LYS A 86 14.91 19.21 0.90
CA LYS A 86 14.12 19.24 -0.35
C LYS A 86 13.84 17.84 -0.89
N ILE A 87 13.52 16.90 0.01
CA ILE A 87 13.16 15.53 -0.30
C ILE A 87 11.67 15.28 0.01
N PRO A 88 10.97 14.48 -0.78
CA PRO A 88 9.54 14.23 -0.56
C PRO A 88 9.30 13.35 0.67
N VAL A 89 8.10 13.51 1.25
CA VAL A 89 7.54 12.61 2.25
C VAL A 89 6.47 11.75 1.60
N VAL A 90 6.56 10.44 1.80
CA VAL A 90 5.53 9.46 1.45
C VAL A 90 4.87 9.00 2.74
N ARG A 91 3.58 9.30 2.90
CA ARG A 91 2.81 8.97 4.10
C ARG A 91 1.92 7.76 3.84
N HIS A 92 2.03 6.75 4.71
CA HIS A 92 1.17 5.58 4.75
C HIS A 92 0.31 5.61 5.99
N ASP A 93 -1.01 5.47 5.83
CA ASP A 93 -1.95 5.46 6.94
C ASP A 93 -1.95 4.08 7.62
N PHE A 94 -1.47 4.01 8.87
CA PHE A 94 -1.40 2.80 9.65
C PHE A 94 -2.16 2.92 10.99
N PRO A 95 -3.51 3.09 10.94
CA PRO A 95 -4.33 3.22 12.13
C PRO A 95 -4.28 1.96 12.99
N LEU A 96 -3.89 2.12 14.27
CA LEU A 96 -3.75 1.04 15.24
C LEU A 96 -5.12 0.66 15.82
N PRO A 97 -5.37 -0.61 16.14
CA PRO A 97 -6.68 -1.09 16.62
C PRO A 97 -7.15 -0.44 17.92
N MET A 98 -6.24 0.04 18.77
CA MET A 98 -6.57 0.69 20.04
C MET A 98 -7.01 2.15 19.85
N HIS A 99 -6.83 2.76 18.71
CA HIS A 99 -7.16 4.14 18.39
C HIS A 99 -8.53 4.22 17.72
N ASN A 100 -9.54 4.66 18.46
CA ASN A 100 -10.95 4.50 18.10
C ASN A 100 -11.48 5.45 17.03
N TRP A 101 -10.75 6.52 16.66
CA TRP A 101 -11.12 7.43 15.57
C TRP A 101 -10.05 7.54 14.46
N SER A 102 -8.88 6.95 14.67
CA SER A 102 -7.75 7.02 13.74
C SER A 102 -8.09 6.51 12.34
N TYR A 103 -8.79 5.37 12.25
CA TYR A 103 -9.18 4.80 10.95
C TYR A 103 -10.10 5.76 10.17
N GLN A 104 -11.08 6.37 10.84
CA GLN A 104 -11.97 7.33 10.18
C GLN A 104 -11.23 8.60 9.76
N ALA A 105 -10.28 9.08 10.57
CA ALA A 105 -9.43 10.20 10.21
C ALA A 105 -8.58 9.90 8.97
N ALA A 106 -8.01 8.70 8.87
CA ALA A 106 -7.27 8.24 7.69
C ALA A 106 -8.16 8.20 6.44
N VAL A 107 -9.39 7.70 6.53
CA VAL A 107 -10.35 7.71 5.41
C VAL A 107 -10.67 9.15 4.98
N MET A 108 -10.83 10.08 5.94
CA MET A 108 -11.01 11.52 5.63
C MET A 108 -9.77 12.12 4.96
N ALA A 109 -8.57 11.76 5.41
CA ALA A 109 -7.33 12.18 4.76
C ALA A 109 -7.26 11.71 3.30
N ARG A 110 -7.68 10.46 3.00
CA ARG A 110 -7.79 9.96 1.62
C ARG A 110 -8.80 10.74 0.78
N TYR A 111 -9.88 11.22 1.38
CA TYR A 111 -10.81 12.11 0.68
C TYR A 111 -10.12 13.40 0.21
N PHE A 112 -9.34 14.04 1.06
CA PHE A 112 -8.57 15.23 0.68
C PHE A 112 -7.41 14.90 -0.27
N ASP A 113 -6.76 13.73 -0.13
CA ASP A 113 -5.77 13.21 -1.09
C ASP A 113 -6.34 13.11 -2.52
N ALA A 114 -7.62 12.77 -2.67
CA ALA A 114 -8.28 12.67 -3.97
C ALA A 114 -8.43 14.03 -4.67
N HIS A 115 -8.40 15.14 -3.94
CA HIS A 115 -8.35 16.49 -4.50
C HIS A 115 -6.91 16.87 -4.86
N SER A 116 -5.98 16.70 -3.92
CA SER A 116 -4.53 16.75 -4.16
C SER A 116 -3.77 16.13 -2.99
N LYS A 117 -2.59 15.55 -3.26
CA LYS A 117 -1.71 15.01 -2.20
C LYS A 117 -1.26 16.08 -1.21
N ALA A 118 -1.06 17.31 -1.66
CA ALA A 118 -0.75 18.44 -0.79
C ALA A 118 -1.88 18.68 0.22
N LEU A 119 -3.12 18.74 -0.26
CA LEU A 119 -4.29 18.97 0.60
C LEU A 119 -4.50 17.84 1.61
N GLY A 120 -4.31 16.59 1.20
CA GLY A 120 -4.38 15.45 2.12
C GLY A 120 -3.28 15.48 3.17
N ASN A 121 -2.07 15.92 2.84
CA ASN A 121 -1.00 16.12 3.81
C ASN A 121 -1.32 17.26 4.77
N GLU A 122 -1.79 18.40 4.28
CA GLU A 122 -2.24 19.54 5.10
C GLU A 122 -3.36 19.12 6.07
N PHE A 123 -4.29 18.27 5.62
CA PHE A 123 -5.33 17.73 6.51
C PHE A 123 -4.74 16.85 7.62
N ARG A 124 -3.76 15.97 7.31
CA ARG A 124 -3.10 15.16 8.33
C ARG A 124 -2.39 16.03 9.37
N ASP A 125 -1.70 17.07 8.92
CA ASP A 125 -1.01 18.01 9.81
C ASP A 125 -2.03 18.77 10.68
N TYR A 126 -3.14 19.24 10.11
CA TYR A 126 -4.24 19.86 10.85
C TYR A 126 -4.85 18.92 11.90
N ILE A 127 -5.02 17.64 11.61
CA ILE A 127 -5.49 16.64 12.57
C ILE A 127 -4.47 16.46 13.71
N PHE A 128 -3.17 16.42 13.41
CA PHE A 128 -2.14 16.34 14.44
C PHE A 128 -2.10 17.58 15.32
N GLU A 129 -2.26 18.77 14.77
CA GLU A 129 -2.33 20.02 15.54
C GLU A 129 -3.50 20.02 16.55
N ASN A 130 -4.64 19.51 16.14
CA ASN A 130 -5.87 19.49 16.94
C ASN A 130 -6.10 18.15 17.67
N GLN A 131 -5.15 17.21 17.65
CA GLN A 131 -5.33 15.82 18.09
C GLN A 131 -5.86 15.68 19.53
N LEU A 132 -5.47 16.57 20.44
CA LEU A 132 -5.87 16.51 21.85
C LEU A 132 -7.34 16.87 22.07
N GLU A 133 -7.96 17.59 21.14
CA GLU A 133 -9.35 18.04 21.22
C GLU A 133 -10.28 17.11 20.43
N ILE A 134 -9.72 16.28 19.51
CA ILE A 134 -10.48 15.39 18.64
C ILE A 134 -10.90 14.12 19.38
N ASN A 135 -12.16 13.74 19.15
CA ASN A 135 -12.75 12.50 19.61
C ASN A 135 -13.69 11.94 18.51
N PRO A 136 -14.25 10.72 18.66
CA PRO A 136 -15.14 10.13 17.65
C PRO A 136 -16.37 10.98 17.31
N GLN A 137 -16.87 11.77 18.24
CA GLN A 137 -18.09 12.58 18.08
C GLN A 137 -17.84 13.86 17.29
N ASN A 138 -16.65 14.45 17.40
CA ASN A 138 -16.33 15.73 16.78
C ASN A 138 -15.36 15.67 15.59
N LEU A 139 -14.76 14.52 15.31
CA LEU A 139 -13.79 14.35 14.19
C LEU A 139 -14.34 14.89 12.86
N ARG A 140 -15.61 14.58 12.55
CA ARG A 140 -16.25 15.06 11.33
C ARG A 140 -16.33 16.59 11.30
N THR A 141 -16.62 17.22 12.42
CA THR A 141 -16.67 18.70 12.52
C THR A 141 -15.31 19.33 12.23
N TYR A 142 -14.21 18.72 12.68
CA TYR A 142 -12.85 19.16 12.32
C TYR A 142 -12.59 19.02 10.82
N ALA A 143 -12.97 17.89 10.22
CA ALA A 143 -12.82 17.70 8.79
C ALA A 143 -13.65 18.70 7.95
N GLU A 144 -14.88 19.01 8.39
CA GLU A 144 -15.74 20.01 7.75
C GLU A 144 -15.16 21.45 7.87
N LYS A 145 -14.62 21.80 9.04
CA LYS A 145 -13.92 23.10 9.24
C LYS A 145 -12.72 23.22 8.30
N PHE A 146 -11.90 22.18 8.22
CA PHE A 146 -10.76 22.14 7.31
C PHE A 146 -11.23 22.25 5.85
N GLY A 147 -12.22 21.45 5.44
CA GLY A 147 -12.78 21.48 4.09
C GLY A 147 -13.29 22.87 3.71
N THR A 148 -14.06 23.52 4.62
CA THR A 148 -14.57 24.89 4.41
C THR A 148 -13.43 25.89 4.19
N ALA A 149 -12.36 25.81 4.99
CA ALA A 149 -11.21 26.71 4.84
C ALA A 149 -10.50 26.54 3.49
N HIS A 150 -10.53 25.33 2.93
CA HIS A 150 -9.91 24.99 1.64
C HIS A 150 -10.91 24.94 0.46
N LYS A 151 -12.17 25.33 0.68
CA LYS A 151 -13.24 25.33 -0.33
C LYS A 151 -13.54 23.93 -0.90
N VAL A 152 -13.48 22.94 -0.03
CA VAL A 152 -13.80 21.54 -0.31
C VAL A 152 -14.94 21.10 0.61
N ASP A 153 -16.09 20.79 0.03
CA ASP A 153 -17.25 20.32 0.78
C ASP A 153 -17.16 18.82 1.06
N LEU A 154 -17.41 18.43 2.30
CA LEU A 154 -17.52 17.01 2.65
C LEU A 154 -18.96 16.51 2.38
N PRO A 155 -19.15 15.46 1.56
CA PRO A 155 -20.46 14.88 1.33
C PRO A 155 -20.97 14.20 2.61
N PHE A 156 -22.30 14.05 2.71
CA PHE A 156 -22.91 13.37 3.86
C PHE A 156 -22.36 11.93 4.05
N VAL A 157 -22.27 11.17 2.97
CA VAL A 157 -21.57 9.88 2.92
C VAL A 157 -20.23 10.08 2.23
N LEU A 158 -19.15 9.99 2.99
CA LEU A 158 -17.80 10.32 2.51
C LEU A 158 -17.25 9.28 1.51
N ASP A 159 -17.53 8.01 1.74
CA ASP A 159 -16.97 6.88 0.97
C ASP A 159 -18.06 5.85 0.63
N PRO A 160 -19.04 6.19 -0.25
CA PRO A 160 -20.18 5.32 -0.53
C PRO A 160 -19.78 4.01 -1.24
N GLY A 161 -18.62 4.01 -1.92
CA GLY A 161 -18.08 2.84 -2.64
C GLY A 161 -16.99 2.10 -1.88
N GLY A 162 -16.60 2.53 -0.68
CA GLY A 162 -15.53 1.92 0.11
C GLY A 162 -14.13 2.06 -0.49
N LYS A 163 -13.93 2.93 -1.49
CA LYS A 163 -12.64 3.10 -2.17
C LYS A 163 -11.58 3.70 -1.25
N LEU A 164 -11.94 4.75 -0.51
CA LEU A 164 -11.01 5.42 0.40
C LEU A 164 -10.61 4.50 1.56
N ALA A 165 -11.58 3.75 2.09
CA ALA A 165 -11.35 2.71 3.08
C ALA A 165 -10.43 1.60 2.55
N ALA A 166 -10.59 1.20 1.29
CA ALA A 166 -9.72 0.22 0.65
C ALA A 166 -8.27 0.72 0.54
N GLU A 167 -8.04 2.01 0.25
CA GLU A 167 -6.70 2.61 0.21
C GLU A 167 -6.03 2.59 1.61
N VAL A 168 -6.77 2.93 2.67
CA VAL A 168 -6.27 2.83 4.06
C VAL A 168 -5.96 1.37 4.43
N ASN A 169 -6.82 0.42 4.03
CA ASN A 169 -6.57 -0.99 4.28
C ASN A 169 -5.36 -1.51 3.51
N ALA A 170 -5.12 -1.06 2.28
CA ALA A 170 -3.93 -1.39 1.51
C ALA A 170 -2.64 -0.95 2.24
N ASP A 171 -2.59 0.26 2.79
CA ASP A 171 -1.47 0.73 3.61
C ASP A 171 -1.29 -0.11 4.88
N ARG A 172 -2.39 -0.47 5.55
CA ARG A 172 -2.33 -1.34 6.74
C ARG A 172 -1.79 -2.73 6.39
N ASP A 173 -2.24 -3.30 5.29
CA ASP A 173 -1.79 -4.63 4.85
C ASP A 173 -0.33 -4.59 4.42
N LEU A 174 0.10 -3.49 3.81
CA LEU A 174 1.49 -3.20 3.50
C LEU A 174 2.34 -3.16 4.78
N GLY A 175 1.94 -2.36 5.78
CA GLY A 175 2.63 -2.29 7.07
C GLY A 175 2.71 -3.65 7.76
N LYS A 176 1.63 -4.45 7.75
CA LYS A 176 1.65 -5.84 8.28
C LYS A 176 2.62 -6.74 7.52
N ALA A 177 2.65 -6.65 6.18
CA ALA A 177 3.54 -7.45 5.34
C ALA A 177 5.02 -7.19 5.66
N ILE A 178 5.37 -5.95 6.00
CA ILE A 178 6.71 -5.56 6.46
C ILE A 178 6.88 -5.65 7.99
N LYS A 179 5.90 -6.24 8.70
CA LYS A 179 5.93 -6.53 10.14
C LYS A 179 6.06 -5.28 11.03
N LEU A 180 5.38 -4.20 10.67
CA LEU A 180 5.29 -3.04 11.54
C LEU A 180 4.49 -3.37 12.80
N ASP A 181 5.00 -2.98 13.95
CA ASP A 181 4.41 -3.21 15.27
C ASP A 181 4.07 -1.92 16.02
N HIS A 182 4.52 -0.75 15.52
CA HIS A 182 4.29 0.55 16.15
C HIS A 182 4.17 1.69 15.14
N THR A 183 3.68 2.83 15.61
CA THR A 183 3.69 4.11 14.90
C THR A 183 4.24 5.23 15.80
N PRO A 184 4.93 6.22 15.22
CA PRO A 184 5.36 6.28 13.83
C PRO A 184 6.51 5.31 13.55
N THR A 185 6.56 4.73 12.33
CA THR A 185 7.77 4.11 11.81
C THR A 185 8.26 4.93 10.63
N VAL A 186 9.51 5.39 10.69
CA VAL A 186 10.10 6.29 9.71
C VAL A 186 11.29 5.62 9.03
N TYR A 187 11.29 5.64 7.69
CA TYR A 187 12.41 5.17 6.87
C TYR A 187 12.97 6.30 6.02
N ILE A 188 14.30 6.37 5.90
CA ILE A 188 14.95 7.13 4.85
C ILE A 188 15.27 6.16 3.72
N VAL A 189 14.66 6.39 2.56
CA VAL A 189 14.77 5.51 1.40
C VAL A 189 15.62 6.15 0.33
N SER A 190 16.43 5.33 -0.38
CA SER A 190 17.35 5.80 -1.41
C SER A 190 17.41 4.85 -2.60
N SER A 191 17.47 5.41 -3.80
CA SER A 191 17.78 4.66 -5.02
C SER A 191 19.28 4.68 -5.38
N ARG A 192 20.11 5.39 -4.61
CA ARG A 192 21.55 5.56 -4.86
C ARG A 192 22.36 4.32 -4.52
N ASN A 193 21.99 3.66 -3.40
CA ASN A 193 22.67 2.47 -2.91
C ASN A 193 21.72 1.25 -2.94
N PRO A 194 21.77 0.42 -3.98
CA PRO A 194 20.90 -0.77 -4.07
C PRO A 194 21.13 -1.80 -2.95
N SER A 195 22.32 -1.82 -2.34
CA SER A 195 22.63 -2.72 -1.23
C SER A 195 22.05 -2.25 0.12
N ARG A 196 21.65 -0.98 0.19
CA ARG A 196 21.03 -0.38 1.38
C ARG A 196 19.94 0.59 0.96
N PRO A 197 18.84 0.10 0.36
CA PRO A 197 17.81 0.95 -0.24
C PRO A 197 17.01 1.75 0.78
N TYR A 198 17.05 1.37 2.06
CA TYR A 198 16.36 2.06 3.15
C TYR A 198 17.11 1.93 4.49
N VAL A 199 16.87 2.90 5.36
CA VAL A 199 17.35 2.93 6.75
C VAL A 199 16.19 3.35 7.65
N GLU A 200 15.87 2.53 8.64
CA GLU A 200 14.88 2.88 9.66
C GLU A 200 15.47 3.87 10.66
N VAL A 201 14.76 4.95 10.92
CA VAL A 201 15.08 5.94 11.95
C VAL A 201 14.52 5.44 13.29
N LYS A 202 15.39 4.88 14.13
CA LYS A 202 14.99 4.30 15.43
C LYS A 202 14.66 5.36 16.49
N ASP A 203 15.25 6.53 16.37
CA ASP A 203 15.04 7.65 17.27
C ASP A 203 14.92 8.95 16.46
N ASN A 204 13.94 9.78 16.79
CA ASN A 204 13.69 11.03 16.09
C ASN A 204 14.90 11.97 16.10
N SER A 205 15.76 11.91 17.15
CA SER A 205 17.00 12.69 17.20
C SER A 205 18.01 12.32 16.12
N GLN A 206 17.89 11.12 15.55
CA GLN A 206 18.75 10.61 14.48
C GLN A 206 18.22 10.92 13.07
N LEU A 207 17.04 11.55 12.93
CA LEU A 207 16.43 11.79 11.62
C LEU A 207 17.37 12.53 10.66
N TYR A 208 17.92 13.66 11.10
CA TYR A 208 18.79 14.48 10.28
C TYR A 208 20.12 13.77 9.95
N SER A 209 20.76 13.17 10.95
CA SER A 209 22.03 12.44 10.74
C SER A 209 21.86 11.22 9.83
N THR A 210 20.70 10.56 9.89
CA THR A 210 20.35 9.44 8.98
C THR A 210 20.17 9.94 7.54
N ILE A 211 19.48 11.07 7.33
CA ILE A 211 19.35 11.69 6.01
C ILE A 211 20.71 12.08 5.47
N ASP A 212 21.55 12.74 6.29
CA ASP A 212 22.91 13.14 5.91
C ASP A 212 23.76 11.94 5.47
N ALA A 213 23.67 10.82 6.20
CA ALA A 213 24.40 9.60 5.86
C ALA A 213 23.95 9.02 4.52
N VAL A 214 22.63 8.89 4.31
CA VAL A 214 22.04 8.35 3.07
C VAL A 214 22.30 9.26 1.87
N MET A 215 22.34 10.58 2.06
CA MET A 215 22.62 11.51 0.96
C MET A 215 24.09 11.55 0.52
N LYS A 216 25.00 11.04 1.33
CA LYS A 216 26.44 10.93 1.00
C LYS A 216 26.81 9.65 0.25
N GLU A 217 25.93 8.66 0.25
CA GLU A 217 26.08 7.42 -0.52
C GLU A 217 25.78 7.66 -2.02
#